data_50bad89a78a0a81fc8c1e668757e2368
#
_entry.id   50bad89a78a0a81fc8c1e668757e2368
#
_cell.length_a   1.000
_cell.length_b   1.000
_cell.length_c   1.000
_cell.angle_alpha   90.00
_cell.angle_beta   90.00
_cell.angle_gamma   90.00
#
_symmetry.space_group_name_H-M   'P 1'
#
loop_
_entity.id
_entity.type
_entity.pdbx_description
1 polymer ?
#
loop_
_entity_poly.entity_id
_entity_poly.type
_entity_poly.pdbx_seq_one_letter_code
_entity_poly.pdbx_strand_id
1 'polypeptide(L)'
;QGYGRFEIIQTKNENYIIKIDNEYIFSEKIIEKPIIEGVNILVNNYTNPTKGSLRIITNKNSEEKYSNQNLLLLVQKNDFANYIDINLEGKSTKDIILDKSVFFNGVNTIRLLDQDLNQLSERVIYNSPTRTNLTITGNIKKGDSITIKGNIPNRIANISVSTVPIKSNSVGNFESIQSHLEFNNYLKRPLDNSSYYFKDFTRKEQFELDIFMICNNSKYEWKNILNNSPKENYTFDIGLTITGKINQVVKDKKNN
;
A
#
# COMPACT_ATOMS: atom_id res chain seq x y z
N GLN A 1 8.67 0.42 -16.87
CA GLN A 1 9.04 -0.67 -15.94
C GLN A 1 8.16 -1.86 -16.27
N GLY A 2 8.77 -2.99 -16.67
CA GLY A 2 8.04 -4.18 -17.11
C GLY A 2 7.80 -5.14 -15.95
N TYR A 3 6.61 -5.11 -15.39
CA TYR A 3 6.14 -6.15 -14.47
C TYR A 3 5.14 -7.03 -15.23
N GLY A 4 5.22 -8.34 -15.03
CA GLY A 4 4.32 -9.32 -15.62
C GLY A 4 3.98 -10.43 -14.65
N ARG A 5 2.89 -11.11 -14.90
CA ARG A 5 2.44 -12.27 -14.13
C ARG A 5 2.23 -13.44 -15.08
N PHE A 6 2.72 -14.59 -14.68
CA PHE A 6 2.36 -15.87 -15.28
C PHE A 6 2.13 -16.90 -14.18
N GLU A 7 1.40 -17.94 -14.50
CA GLU A 7 1.11 -19.05 -13.58
C GLU A 7 1.64 -20.35 -14.20
N ILE A 8 2.36 -21.12 -13.40
CA ILE A 8 2.85 -22.43 -13.79
C ILE A 8 2.50 -23.44 -12.69
N ILE A 9 2.21 -24.67 -13.12
CA ILE A 9 2.11 -25.82 -12.22
C ILE A 9 3.45 -26.54 -12.29
N GLN A 10 4.21 -26.46 -11.19
CA GLN A 10 5.50 -27.16 -11.13
C GLN A 10 5.32 -28.62 -10.78
N THR A 11 6.01 -29.50 -11.48
CA THR A 11 6.12 -30.91 -11.12
C THR A 11 7.37 -31.16 -10.27
N LYS A 12 7.28 -32.09 -9.32
CA LYS A 12 8.33 -32.33 -8.32
C LYS A 12 9.72 -32.63 -8.88
N ASN A 13 9.77 -33.24 -10.08
CA ASN A 13 11.02 -33.78 -10.66
C ASN A 13 11.58 -32.92 -11.80
N GLU A 14 10.94 -31.81 -12.14
CA GLU A 14 11.38 -30.94 -13.22
C GLU A 14 12.05 -29.67 -12.70
N ASN A 15 13.00 -29.18 -13.48
CA ASN A 15 13.61 -27.87 -13.24
C ASN A 15 13.02 -26.87 -14.23
N TYR A 16 12.62 -25.72 -13.72
CA TYR A 16 12.04 -24.66 -14.51
C TYR A 16 13.00 -23.47 -14.58
N ILE A 17 13.15 -22.91 -15.77
CA ILE A 17 14.02 -21.77 -16.00
C ILE A 17 13.18 -20.68 -16.67
N ILE A 18 13.20 -19.47 -16.11
CA ILE A 18 12.67 -18.28 -16.76
C ILE A 18 13.77 -17.71 -17.63
N LYS A 19 13.48 -17.53 -18.92
CA LYS A 19 14.37 -16.86 -19.87
C LYS A 19 13.75 -15.55 -20.31
N ILE A 20 14.52 -14.50 -20.28
CA ILE A 20 14.20 -13.22 -20.90
C ILE A 20 15.20 -13.05 -22.03
N ASP A 21 14.67 -13.07 -23.24
CA ASP A 21 15.47 -12.93 -24.45
C ASP A 21 14.82 -11.86 -25.35
N ASN A 22 15.47 -10.72 -25.45
CA ASN A 22 15.11 -9.66 -26.37
C ASN A 22 16.38 -8.98 -26.91
N GLU A 23 16.23 -8.03 -27.83
CA GLU A 23 17.36 -7.34 -28.48
C GLU A 23 18.37 -6.66 -27.52
N TYR A 24 17.96 -6.39 -26.27
CA TYR A 24 18.74 -5.61 -25.30
C TYR A 24 19.12 -6.37 -24.05
N ILE A 25 18.40 -7.44 -23.71
CA ILE A 25 18.56 -8.14 -22.44
C ILE A 25 18.44 -9.64 -22.66
N PHE A 26 19.48 -10.36 -22.24
CA PHE A 26 19.41 -11.80 -22.04
C PHE A 26 19.57 -12.08 -20.55
N SER A 27 18.61 -12.79 -19.97
CA SER A 27 18.68 -13.18 -18.56
C SER A 27 17.99 -14.53 -18.37
N GLU A 28 18.63 -15.39 -17.58
CA GLU A 28 18.06 -16.67 -17.17
C GLU A 28 17.96 -16.72 -15.65
N LYS A 29 16.83 -17.21 -15.12
CA LYS A 29 16.67 -17.45 -13.70
C LYS A 29 16.04 -18.83 -13.48
N ILE A 30 16.71 -19.64 -12.69
CA ILE A 30 16.18 -20.93 -12.24
C ILE A 30 15.07 -20.66 -11.23
N ILE A 31 13.91 -21.29 -11.43
CA ILE A 31 12.80 -21.26 -10.46
C ILE A 31 13.11 -22.31 -9.40
N GLU A 32 13.05 -21.91 -8.15
CA GLU A 32 13.24 -22.80 -7.01
C GLU A 32 12.19 -23.93 -7.02
N LYS A 33 12.56 -25.10 -6.56
CA LYS A 33 11.64 -26.23 -6.47
C LYS A 33 10.48 -25.88 -5.52
N PRO A 34 9.28 -26.40 -5.80
CA PRO A 34 8.14 -26.17 -4.91
C PRO A 34 8.42 -26.77 -3.53
N ILE A 35 8.02 -26.06 -2.50
CA ILE A 35 8.09 -26.55 -1.12
C ILE A 35 7.08 -27.68 -0.91
N ILE A 36 7.41 -28.62 -0.03
CA ILE A 36 6.59 -29.81 0.24
C ILE A 36 5.24 -29.41 0.87
N GLU A 37 5.26 -28.44 1.76
CA GLU A 37 4.08 -27.86 2.39
C GLU A 37 3.96 -26.40 1.93
N GLY A 38 2.84 -26.03 1.35
CA GLY A 38 2.65 -24.68 0.84
C GLY A 38 1.19 -24.24 0.94
N VAL A 39 1.01 -23.02 1.38
CA VAL A 39 -0.26 -22.31 1.36
C VAL A 39 -0.05 -21.00 0.62
N ASN A 40 -0.90 -20.71 -0.33
CA ASN A 40 -0.85 -19.47 -1.11
C ASN A 40 -2.15 -18.69 -0.97
N ILE A 41 -2.06 -17.37 -0.99
CA ILE A 41 -3.20 -16.47 -1.00
C ILE A 41 -3.22 -15.64 -2.28
N LEU A 42 -4.33 -15.70 -2.99
CA LEU A 42 -4.63 -14.83 -4.11
C LEU A 42 -5.66 -13.81 -3.68
N VAL A 43 -5.42 -12.55 -3.97
CA VAL A 43 -6.34 -11.46 -3.59
C VAL A 43 -6.70 -10.65 -4.82
N ASN A 44 -7.97 -10.33 -4.95
CA ASN A 44 -8.48 -9.37 -5.92
C ASN A 44 -9.38 -8.37 -5.20
N ASN A 45 -8.87 -7.17 -5.00
CA ASN A 45 -9.59 -6.08 -4.32
C ASN A 45 -9.92 -4.90 -5.23
N TYR A 46 -9.70 -5.02 -6.55
CA TYR A 46 -9.89 -3.92 -7.49
C TYR A 46 -11.03 -4.14 -8.50
N THR A 47 -11.51 -5.38 -8.66
CA THR A 47 -12.56 -5.69 -9.66
C THR A 47 -13.94 -5.24 -9.19
N ASN A 48 -14.23 -5.35 -7.89
CA ASN A 48 -15.52 -4.97 -7.31
C ASN A 48 -15.33 -3.73 -6.43
N PRO A 49 -16.21 -2.71 -6.52
CA PRO A 49 -16.08 -1.46 -5.76
C PRO A 49 -16.29 -1.61 -4.26
N THR A 50 -17.07 -2.59 -3.81
CA THR A 50 -17.46 -2.78 -2.40
C THR A 50 -16.91 -4.04 -1.75
N LYS A 51 -16.45 -5.01 -2.56
CA LYS A 51 -16.01 -6.32 -2.10
C LYS A 51 -14.57 -6.59 -2.57
N GLY A 52 -13.84 -7.33 -1.77
CA GLY A 52 -12.61 -8.00 -2.17
C GLY A 52 -12.83 -9.51 -2.18
N SER A 53 -12.16 -10.24 -3.06
CA SER A 53 -12.12 -11.69 -3.03
C SER A 53 -10.72 -12.17 -2.65
N LEU A 54 -10.69 -13.17 -1.79
CA LEU A 54 -9.47 -13.84 -1.36
C LEU A 54 -9.66 -15.34 -1.60
N ARG A 55 -8.66 -15.96 -2.22
CA ARG A 55 -8.61 -17.40 -2.43
C ARG A 55 -7.39 -17.96 -1.74
N ILE A 56 -7.60 -18.90 -0.85
CA ILE A 56 -6.54 -19.71 -0.22
C ILE A 56 -6.41 -20.99 -1.03
N ILE A 57 -5.18 -21.35 -1.38
CA ILE A 57 -4.86 -22.56 -2.13
C ILE A 57 -3.78 -23.32 -1.34
N THR A 58 -4.03 -24.59 -1.09
CA THR A 58 -3.09 -25.49 -0.44
C THR A 58 -2.69 -26.65 -1.37
N ASN A 59 -1.55 -27.24 -1.14
CA ASN A 59 -1.25 -28.56 -1.69
C ASN A 59 -1.80 -29.65 -0.76
N LYS A 60 -1.75 -30.90 -1.21
CA LYS A 60 -2.32 -32.04 -0.47
C LYS A 60 -1.74 -32.19 0.95
N ASN A 61 -0.44 -32.03 1.11
CA ASN A 61 0.21 -32.14 2.42
C ASN A 61 -0.25 -31.04 3.38
N SER A 62 -0.39 -29.82 2.88
CA SER A 62 -0.88 -28.69 3.67
C SER A 62 -2.39 -28.80 3.95
N GLU A 63 -3.17 -29.37 3.03
CA GLU A 63 -4.57 -29.66 3.25
C GLU A 63 -4.74 -30.63 4.44
N GLU A 64 -4.02 -31.74 4.45
CA GLU A 64 -4.02 -32.72 5.54
C GLU A 64 -3.58 -32.09 6.87
N LYS A 65 -2.51 -31.29 6.85
CA LYS A 65 -1.95 -30.64 8.03
C LYS A 65 -2.90 -29.62 8.66
N TYR A 66 -3.54 -28.80 7.84
CA TYR A 66 -4.37 -27.67 8.30
C TYR A 66 -5.88 -27.95 8.26
N SER A 67 -6.32 -29.18 7.90
CA SER A 67 -7.74 -29.53 7.74
C SER A 67 -8.59 -29.25 8.98
N ASN A 68 -8.03 -29.47 10.17
CA ASN A 68 -8.72 -29.32 11.45
C ASN A 68 -8.19 -28.13 12.27
N GLN A 69 -7.39 -27.25 11.66
CA GLN A 69 -6.82 -26.10 12.32
C GLN A 69 -7.59 -24.83 11.92
N ASN A 70 -7.76 -23.93 12.87
CA ASN A 70 -8.16 -22.58 12.57
C ASN A 70 -6.93 -21.78 12.20
N LEU A 71 -6.97 -21.19 11.01
CA LEU A 71 -5.96 -20.26 10.53
C LEU A 71 -6.43 -18.84 10.81
N LEU A 72 -5.50 -17.93 10.99
CA LEU A 72 -5.77 -16.52 11.20
C LEU A 72 -5.41 -15.72 9.95
N LEU A 73 -6.40 -15.10 9.33
CA LEU A 73 -6.18 -14.12 8.28
C LEU A 73 -6.02 -12.75 8.91
N LEU A 74 -4.83 -12.17 8.81
CA LEU A 74 -4.49 -10.87 9.33
C LEU A 74 -4.41 -9.86 8.18
N VAL A 75 -5.17 -8.77 8.27
CA VAL A 75 -5.07 -7.60 7.37
C VAL A 75 -4.47 -6.46 8.16
N GLN A 76 -3.25 -6.08 7.83
CA GLN A 76 -2.47 -5.13 8.61
C GLN A 76 -2.07 -3.90 7.80
N LYS A 77 -2.12 -2.73 8.45
CA LYS A 77 -1.48 -1.49 8.01
C LYS A 77 -0.86 -0.80 9.23
N ASN A 78 0.46 -0.70 9.28
CA ASN A 78 1.21 -0.19 10.44
C ASN A 78 0.84 -0.97 11.72
N ASP A 79 0.39 -0.24 12.75
CA ASP A 79 -0.09 -0.69 14.05
C ASP A 79 -1.58 -1.08 14.07
N PHE A 80 -2.30 -0.88 12.97
CA PHE A 80 -3.69 -1.29 12.83
C PHE A 80 -3.80 -2.67 12.19
N ALA A 81 -4.68 -3.51 12.75
CA ALA A 81 -4.95 -4.83 12.21
C ALA A 81 -6.41 -5.24 12.37
N ASN A 82 -6.94 -5.88 11.33
CA ASN A 82 -8.18 -6.65 11.36
C ASN A 82 -7.82 -8.12 11.21
N TYR A 83 -8.52 -9.00 11.91
CA TYR A 83 -8.28 -10.43 11.82
C TYR A 83 -9.59 -11.20 11.60
N ILE A 84 -9.48 -12.35 10.94
CA ILE A 84 -10.59 -13.22 10.59
C ILE A 84 -10.13 -14.66 10.78
N ASP A 85 -10.91 -15.44 11.53
CA ASP A 85 -10.67 -16.87 11.67
C ASP A 85 -11.09 -17.61 10.42
N ILE A 86 -10.21 -18.45 9.90
CA ILE A 86 -10.40 -19.23 8.69
C ILE A 86 -10.26 -20.73 9.01
N ASN A 87 -11.26 -21.51 8.66
CA ASN A 87 -11.16 -22.96 8.65
C ASN A 87 -11.24 -23.46 7.21
N LEU A 88 -10.32 -24.32 6.80
CA LEU A 88 -10.25 -24.86 5.43
C LEU A 88 -11.29 -25.95 5.19
N GLU A 89 -11.85 -26.53 6.26
CA GLU A 89 -12.89 -27.58 6.18
C GLU A 89 -12.43 -28.81 5.35
N GLY A 90 -11.12 -29.13 5.41
CA GLY A 90 -10.54 -30.22 4.62
C GLY A 90 -10.55 -29.98 3.12
N LYS A 91 -10.54 -28.72 2.67
CA LYS A 91 -10.51 -28.37 1.25
C LYS A 91 -9.15 -27.78 0.87
N SER A 92 -8.68 -28.17 -0.30
CA SER A 92 -7.45 -27.62 -0.88
C SER A 92 -7.60 -26.16 -1.36
N THR A 93 -8.84 -25.70 -1.50
CA THR A 93 -9.14 -24.35 -1.94
C THR A 93 -10.32 -23.78 -1.15
N LYS A 94 -10.16 -22.56 -0.64
CA LYS A 94 -11.23 -21.80 0.03
C LYS A 94 -11.33 -20.41 -0.54
N ASP A 95 -12.52 -20.07 -1.04
CA ASP A 95 -12.87 -18.72 -1.50
C ASP A 95 -13.57 -17.95 -0.38
N ILE A 96 -13.16 -16.70 -0.19
CA ILE A 96 -13.65 -15.79 0.84
C ILE A 96 -13.97 -14.46 0.18
N ILE A 97 -15.16 -13.96 0.45
CA ILE A 97 -15.57 -12.61 0.02
C ILE A 97 -15.56 -11.70 1.24
N LEU A 98 -14.82 -10.63 1.16
CA LEU A 98 -14.63 -9.65 2.22
C LEU A 98 -15.24 -8.31 1.82
N ASP A 99 -15.83 -7.61 2.77
CA ASP A 99 -16.16 -6.20 2.56
C ASP A 99 -14.90 -5.36 2.46
N LYS A 100 -14.91 -4.35 1.61
CA LYS A 100 -13.74 -3.46 1.49
C LYS A 100 -13.41 -2.70 2.77
N SER A 101 -14.34 -2.56 3.68
CA SER A 101 -14.13 -2.00 5.01
C SER A 101 -13.16 -2.81 5.89
N VAL A 102 -12.91 -4.06 5.55
CA VAL A 102 -11.88 -4.89 6.21
C VAL A 102 -10.47 -4.41 5.86
N PHE A 103 -10.30 -3.80 4.69
CA PHE A 103 -9.01 -3.28 4.23
C PHE A 103 -8.87 -1.81 4.62
N PHE A 104 -7.71 -1.45 5.14
CA PHE A 104 -7.36 -0.05 5.39
C PHE A 104 -7.10 0.70 4.08
N ASN A 105 -7.29 2.00 4.07
CA ASN A 105 -6.93 2.84 2.93
C ASN A 105 -5.41 2.81 2.67
N GLY A 106 -5.00 2.66 1.42
CA GLY A 106 -3.60 2.56 1.03
C GLY A 106 -3.06 1.12 1.01
N VAL A 107 -1.78 0.96 1.31
CA VAL A 107 -1.11 -0.35 1.31
C VAL A 107 -1.51 -1.17 2.52
N ASN A 108 -1.90 -2.41 2.28
CA ASN A 108 -2.18 -3.40 3.32
C ASN A 108 -1.28 -4.62 3.12
N THR A 109 -0.88 -5.24 4.21
CA THR A 109 -0.26 -6.55 4.22
C THR A 109 -1.26 -7.58 4.72
N ILE A 110 -1.57 -8.54 3.88
CA ILE A 110 -2.44 -9.67 4.23
C ILE A 110 -1.55 -10.85 4.55
N ARG A 111 -1.71 -11.42 5.74
CA ARG A 111 -0.97 -12.61 6.18
C ARG A 111 -1.94 -13.71 6.56
N LEU A 112 -1.60 -14.93 6.18
CA LEU A 112 -2.23 -16.12 6.70
C LEU A 112 -1.28 -16.76 7.70
N LEU A 113 -1.77 -16.95 8.92
CA LEU A 113 -0.99 -17.48 10.05
C LEU A 113 -1.62 -18.80 10.51
N ASP A 114 -0.80 -19.69 11.04
CA ASP A 114 -1.27 -20.88 11.77
C ASP A 114 -1.61 -20.55 13.24
N GLN A 115 -1.97 -21.57 14.02
CA GLN A 115 -2.32 -21.43 15.43
C GLN A 115 -1.15 -20.97 16.31
N ASP A 116 0.08 -21.23 15.88
CA ASP A 116 1.31 -20.80 16.57
C ASP A 116 1.80 -19.44 16.08
N LEU A 117 0.99 -18.73 15.28
CA LEU A 117 1.30 -17.46 14.64
C LEU A 117 2.46 -17.52 13.64
N ASN A 118 2.80 -18.71 13.11
CA ASN A 118 3.76 -18.81 12.03
C ASN A 118 3.11 -18.31 10.72
N GLN A 119 3.85 -17.51 9.97
CA GLN A 119 3.39 -17.01 8.69
C GLN A 119 3.43 -18.09 7.61
N LEU A 120 2.27 -18.45 7.08
CA LEU A 120 2.11 -19.41 5.99
C LEU A 120 2.21 -18.76 4.62
N SER A 121 1.62 -17.57 4.50
CA SER A 121 1.62 -16.80 3.26
C SER A 121 1.47 -15.30 3.52
N GLU A 122 1.98 -14.49 2.60
CA GLU A 122 1.89 -13.03 2.66
C GLU A 122 1.52 -12.47 1.28
N ARG A 123 0.69 -11.44 1.28
CA ARG A 123 0.31 -10.70 0.08
C ARG A 123 0.16 -9.22 0.40
N VAL A 124 0.88 -8.38 -0.29
CA VAL A 124 0.74 -6.93 -0.18
C VAL A 124 -0.25 -6.45 -1.25
N ILE A 125 -1.21 -5.63 -0.85
CA ILE A 125 -2.22 -5.06 -1.75
C ILE A 125 -2.35 -3.56 -1.54
N TYR A 126 -2.90 -2.86 -2.53
CA TYR A 126 -3.31 -1.47 -2.39
C TYR A 126 -4.84 -1.38 -2.39
N ASN A 127 -5.42 -0.81 -1.34
CA ASN A 127 -6.84 -0.50 -1.27
C ASN A 127 -7.04 1.01 -1.45
N SER A 128 -7.66 1.38 -2.57
CA SER A 128 -7.85 2.79 -2.91
C SER A 128 -8.80 3.47 -1.92
N PRO A 129 -8.39 4.57 -1.30
CA PRO A 129 -9.32 5.38 -0.52
C PRO A 129 -10.39 6.00 -1.42
N THR A 130 -11.53 6.32 -0.82
CA THR A 130 -12.53 7.15 -1.49
C THR A 130 -11.92 8.53 -1.71
N ARG A 131 -11.75 8.92 -2.96
CA ARG A 131 -11.14 10.20 -3.31
C ARG A 131 -12.12 11.35 -3.09
N THR A 132 -11.68 12.35 -2.37
CA THR A 132 -12.36 13.65 -2.32
C THR A 132 -11.66 14.57 -3.31
N ASN A 133 -12.33 14.91 -4.39
CA ASN A 133 -11.75 15.78 -5.40
C ASN A 133 -11.96 17.24 -5.02
N LEU A 134 -10.86 18.01 -5.00
CA LEU A 134 -10.92 19.46 -4.99
C LEU A 134 -11.33 19.93 -6.39
N THR A 135 -12.48 20.55 -6.49
CA THR A 135 -12.92 21.15 -7.75
C THR A 135 -12.43 22.58 -7.83
N ILE A 136 -11.55 22.88 -8.79
CA ILE A 136 -11.12 24.25 -9.09
C ILE A 136 -12.17 24.88 -10.00
N THR A 137 -12.83 25.93 -9.52
CA THR A 137 -13.97 26.58 -10.21
C THR A 137 -13.56 27.81 -11.00
N GLY A 138 -12.37 28.33 -10.82
CA GLY A 138 -11.86 29.46 -11.59
C GLY A 138 -10.53 29.98 -11.09
N ASN A 139 -9.85 30.71 -11.97
CA ASN A 139 -8.69 31.53 -11.65
C ASN A 139 -8.94 32.96 -12.17
N ILE A 140 -8.61 33.93 -11.36
CA ILE A 140 -8.72 35.34 -11.74
C ILE A 140 -7.35 35.97 -11.54
N LYS A 141 -6.79 36.52 -12.61
CA LYS A 141 -5.56 37.33 -12.55
C LYS A 141 -5.93 38.79 -12.41
N LYS A 142 -5.45 39.44 -11.37
CA LYS A 142 -5.62 40.90 -11.16
C LYS A 142 -4.27 41.50 -10.79
N GLY A 143 -3.67 42.24 -11.72
CA GLY A 143 -2.31 42.75 -11.57
C GLY A 143 -1.31 41.59 -11.41
N ASP A 144 -0.53 41.60 -10.35
CA ASP A 144 0.48 40.58 -10.02
C ASP A 144 -0.08 39.43 -9.15
N SER A 145 -1.38 39.44 -8.86
CA SER A 145 -2.04 38.47 -8.03
C SER A 145 -2.87 37.49 -8.85
N ILE A 146 -2.84 36.21 -8.47
CA ILE A 146 -3.68 35.14 -9.02
C ILE A 146 -4.56 34.62 -7.90
N THR A 147 -5.87 34.65 -8.12
CA THR A 147 -6.83 34.06 -7.19
C THR A 147 -7.36 32.76 -7.77
N ILE A 148 -7.19 31.69 -7.01
CA ILE A 148 -7.72 30.36 -7.34
C ILE A 148 -8.91 30.09 -6.42
N LYS A 149 -10.06 29.76 -7.00
CA LYS A 149 -11.25 29.35 -6.26
C LYS A 149 -11.48 27.87 -6.44
N GLY A 150 -11.75 27.19 -5.34
CA GLY A 150 -12.06 25.77 -5.33
C GLY A 150 -13.11 25.42 -4.29
N ASN A 151 -13.74 24.28 -4.45
CA ASN A 151 -14.72 23.74 -3.50
C ASN A 151 -14.28 22.40 -2.98
N ILE A 152 -14.39 22.21 -1.66
CA ILE A 152 -14.13 20.96 -0.96
C ILE A 152 -15.45 20.51 -0.35
N PRO A 153 -15.95 19.30 -0.67
CA PRO A 153 -17.25 18.83 -0.19
C PRO A 153 -17.29 18.61 1.33
N ASN A 154 -16.15 18.38 1.96
CA ASN A 154 -16.06 18.17 3.40
C ASN A 154 -15.84 19.48 4.16
N ARG A 155 -16.58 19.66 5.27
CA ARG A 155 -16.48 20.87 6.10
C ARG A 155 -15.18 20.98 6.90
N ILE A 156 -14.47 19.85 7.13
CA ILE A 156 -13.20 19.81 7.85
C ILE A 156 -12.15 19.25 6.90
N ALA A 157 -11.23 20.10 6.49
CA ALA A 157 -10.13 19.72 5.62
C ALA A 157 -8.87 20.53 5.95
N ASN A 158 -7.73 19.86 5.94
CA ASN A 158 -6.43 20.50 5.93
C ASN A 158 -6.00 20.71 4.48
N ILE A 159 -5.66 21.92 4.13
CA ILE A 159 -5.25 22.28 2.78
C ILE A 159 -3.79 22.71 2.81
N SER A 160 -2.98 22.11 1.95
CA SER A 160 -1.61 22.55 1.70
C SER A 160 -1.52 23.04 0.26
N VAL A 161 -0.98 24.22 0.07
CA VAL A 161 -0.78 24.84 -1.25
C VAL A 161 0.69 25.15 -1.44
N SER A 162 1.27 24.69 -2.54
CA SER A 162 2.61 25.06 -2.96
C SER A 162 2.57 25.64 -4.36
N THR A 163 3.40 26.63 -4.61
CA THR A 163 3.55 27.27 -5.92
C THR A 163 5.01 27.23 -6.33
N VAL A 164 5.25 26.80 -7.56
CA VAL A 164 6.61 26.76 -8.13
C VAL A 164 6.57 27.29 -9.56
N PRO A 165 7.63 27.93 -10.06
CA PRO A 165 7.71 28.30 -11.46
C PRO A 165 7.59 27.08 -12.36
N ILE A 166 6.82 27.16 -13.45
CA ILE A 166 6.58 26.04 -14.37
C ILE A 166 7.84 25.44 -15.00
N LYS A 167 8.90 26.26 -15.10
CA LYS A 167 10.22 25.84 -15.61
C LYS A 167 11.15 25.30 -14.51
N SER A 168 10.66 25.18 -13.27
CA SER A 168 11.44 24.63 -12.17
C SER A 168 11.64 23.12 -12.35
N ASN A 169 12.82 22.62 -12.05
CA ASN A 169 13.08 21.18 -11.98
C ASN A 169 12.24 20.46 -10.89
N SER A 170 11.64 21.23 -9.98
CA SER A 170 10.71 20.73 -8.97
C SER A 170 9.33 20.40 -9.54
N VAL A 171 9.03 20.79 -10.78
CA VAL A 171 7.81 20.38 -11.49
C VAL A 171 8.04 19.01 -12.12
N GLY A 172 8.32 18.02 -11.28
CA GLY A 172 8.44 16.62 -11.70
C GLY A 172 7.13 15.87 -11.42
N ASN A 173 6.69 15.06 -12.36
CA ASN A 173 5.52 14.20 -12.22
C ASN A 173 5.86 12.80 -11.69
N PHE A 174 7.00 12.64 -11.03
CA PHE A 174 7.51 11.31 -10.64
C PHE A 174 6.78 10.74 -9.42
N GLU A 175 6.42 11.60 -8.48
CA GLU A 175 5.73 11.20 -7.26
C GLU A 175 4.70 12.26 -6.86
N SER A 176 3.50 11.82 -6.46
CA SER A 176 2.47 12.69 -5.90
C SER A 176 2.47 12.58 -4.37
N ILE A 177 1.90 13.57 -3.67
CA ILE A 177 1.70 13.49 -2.21
C ILE A 177 0.96 12.20 -1.85
N GLN A 178 -0.04 11.82 -2.64
CA GLN A 178 -0.80 10.59 -2.41
C GLN A 178 0.09 9.36 -2.57
N SER A 179 0.84 9.25 -3.67
CA SER A 179 1.71 8.10 -3.90
C SER A 179 2.82 8.00 -2.85
N HIS A 180 3.32 9.13 -2.35
CA HIS A 180 4.31 9.14 -1.27
C HIS A 180 3.70 8.67 0.06
N LEU A 181 2.63 9.33 0.52
CA LEU A 181 2.06 9.10 1.86
C LEU A 181 1.27 7.79 1.98
N GLU A 182 0.62 7.34 0.90
CA GLU A 182 -0.26 6.17 0.96
C GLU A 182 0.34 4.89 0.36
N PHE A 183 1.46 5.01 -0.34
CA PHE A 183 2.00 3.92 -1.12
C PHE A 183 3.50 3.67 -0.87
N ASN A 184 4.40 4.52 -1.37
CA ASN A 184 5.84 4.26 -1.37
C ASN A 184 6.43 4.06 0.04
N ASN A 185 5.93 4.77 1.04
CA ASN A 185 6.41 4.65 2.42
C ASN A 185 6.16 3.27 3.04
N TYR A 186 5.23 2.49 2.50
CA TYR A 186 4.84 1.18 3.02
C TYR A 186 5.46 0.00 2.29
N LEU A 187 6.20 0.26 1.23
CA LEU A 187 6.81 -0.78 0.40
C LEU A 187 8.27 -1.01 0.79
N LYS A 188 8.71 -2.25 0.71
CA LYS A 188 10.14 -2.60 0.84
C LYS A 188 10.95 -2.05 -0.33
N ARG A 189 10.35 -2.01 -1.52
CA ARG A 189 10.92 -1.42 -2.74
C ARG A 189 9.96 -0.34 -3.24
N PRO A 190 10.27 0.94 -3.04
CA PRO A 190 9.49 2.03 -3.59
C PRO A 190 9.39 1.94 -5.11
N LEU A 191 8.32 2.44 -5.68
CA LEU A 191 8.09 2.47 -7.11
C LEU A 191 8.48 3.83 -7.66
N ASP A 192 9.46 3.85 -8.56
CA ASP A 192 9.81 5.05 -9.32
C ASP A 192 8.63 5.45 -10.22
N ASN A 193 8.39 6.75 -10.36
CA ASN A 193 7.29 7.28 -11.15
C ASN A 193 5.90 6.75 -10.73
N SER A 194 5.70 6.63 -9.42
CA SER A 194 4.45 6.13 -8.84
C SER A 194 3.23 6.98 -9.21
N SER A 195 3.41 8.25 -9.56
CA SER A 195 2.33 9.16 -9.99
C SER A 195 1.52 8.61 -11.18
N TYR A 196 2.13 7.80 -12.05
CA TYR A 196 1.44 7.14 -13.17
C TYR A 196 0.21 6.36 -12.70
N TYR A 197 0.35 5.57 -11.65
CA TYR A 197 -0.72 4.71 -11.13
C TYR A 197 -1.82 5.49 -10.38
N PHE A 198 -1.55 6.73 -10.00
CA PHE A 198 -2.47 7.52 -9.15
C PHE A 198 -3.15 8.67 -9.90
N LYS A 199 -2.82 8.90 -11.16
CA LYS A 199 -3.38 10.00 -11.94
C LYS A 199 -4.87 9.80 -12.21
N ASP A 200 -5.23 8.78 -12.93
CA ASP A 200 -6.61 8.50 -13.34
C ASP A 200 -7.21 7.31 -12.58
N PHE A 201 -6.37 6.42 -12.10
CA PHE A 201 -6.68 5.23 -11.31
C PHE A 201 -7.78 4.36 -11.95
N THR A 202 -7.68 4.17 -13.26
CA THR A 202 -8.58 3.32 -14.03
C THR A 202 -8.37 1.84 -13.67
N ARG A 203 -9.22 0.97 -14.16
CA ARG A 203 -9.09 -0.47 -13.94
C ARG A 203 -7.75 -1.03 -14.47
N LYS A 204 -7.21 -0.42 -15.53
CA LYS A 204 -5.91 -0.80 -16.07
C LYS A 204 -4.79 -0.48 -15.09
N GLU A 205 -4.71 0.77 -14.59
CA GLU A 205 -3.70 1.15 -13.62
C GLU A 205 -3.83 0.33 -12.31
N GLN A 206 -5.05 0.02 -11.89
CA GLN A 206 -5.27 -0.84 -10.72
C GLN A 206 -4.74 -2.26 -10.93
N PHE A 207 -4.96 -2.85 -12.10
CA PHE A 207 -4.43 -4.17 -12.46
C PHE A 207 -2.90 -4.16 -12.54
N GLU A 208 -2.31 -3.17 -13.21
CA GLU A 208 -0.86 -3.02 -13.31
C GLU A 208 -0.21 -2.80 -11.94
N LEU A 209 -0.87 -2.01 -11.08
CA LEU A 209 -0.44 -1.81 -9.70
C LEU A 209 -0.50 -3.11 -8.90
N ASP A 210 -1.55 -3.92 -9.08
CA ASP A 210 -1.66 -5.22 -8.42
C ASP A 210 -0.55 -6.19 -8.84
N ILE A 211 -0.16 -6.21 -10.12
CA ILE A 211 0.99 -6.98 -10.59
C ILE A 211 2.28 -6.52 -9.89
N PHE A 212 2.49 -5.20 -9.79
CA PHE A 212 3.63 -4.66 -9.05
C PHE A 212 3.60 -5.09 -7.57
N MET A 213 2.42 -5.06 -6.93
CA MET A 213 2.27 -5.46 -5.53
C MET A 213 2.54 -6.97 -5.31
N ILE A 214 2.27 -7.83 -6.30
CA ILE A 214 2.66 -9.24 -6.25
C ILE A 214 4.18 -9.42 -6.16
N CYS A 215 4.93 -8.54 -6.83
CA CYS A 215 6.40 -8.57 -6.83
C CYS A 215 7.02 -7.92 -5.60
N ASN A 216 6.22 -7.35 -4.71
CA ASN A 216 6.67 -6.70 -3.49
C ASN A 216 6.31 -7.50 -2.25
N ASN A 217 7.20 -7.41 -1.25
CA ASN A 217 6.95 -7.92 0.10
C ASN A 217 6.62 -6.76 1.03
N SER A 218 6.04 -7.09 2.18
CA SER A 218 5.85 -6.15 3.27
C SER A 218 7.18 -5.50 3.67
N LYS A 219 7.11 -4.23 4.05
CA LYS A 219 8.27 -3.49 4.61
C LYS A 219 8.77 -4.15 5.90
N TYR A 220 7.87 -4.71 6.69
CA TYR A 220 8.15 -5.33 7.97
C TYR A 220 7.91 -6.83 7.91
N GLU A 221 8.95 -7.60 8.20
CA GLU A 221 8.87 -9.05 8.28
C GLU A 221 8.10 -9.47 9.54
N TRP A 222 7.19 -10.43 9.39
CA TRP A 222 6.32 -10.89 10.48
C TRP A 222 7.11 -11.37 11.71
N LYS A 223 8.18 -12.11 11.48
CA LYS A 223 9.07 -12.58 12.55
C LYS A 223 9.65 -11.43 13.38
N ASN A 224 9.97 -10.31 12.73
CA ASN A 224 10.49 -9.13 13.42
C ASN A 224 9.40 -8.44 14.24
N ILE A 225 8.15 -8.43 13.76
CA ILE A 225 7.02 -7.88 14.51
C ILE A 225 6.77 -8.69 15.78
N LEU A 226 6.79 -10.03 15.70
CA LEU A 226 6.58 -10.90 16.85
C LEU A 226 7.69 -10.79 17.90
N ASN A 227 8.94 -10.68 17.47
CA ASN A 227 10.10 -10.75 18.37
C ASN A 227 10.54 -9.39 18.91
N ASN A 228 10.08 -8.30 18.34
CA ASN A 228 10.42 -6.94 18.78
C ASN A 228 9.20 -6.24 19.33
N SER A 229 8.89 -6.46 20.60
CA SER A 229 7.91 -5.63 21.29
C SER A 229 8.31 -4.16 21.17
N PRO A 230 7.35 -3.23 20.93
CA PRO A 230 7.64 -1.81 20.90
C PRO A 230 8.35 -1.42 22.19
N LYS A 231 9.54 -0.88 22.07
CA LYS A 231 10.21 -0.29 23.22
C LYS A 231 9.52 1.04 23.49
N GLU A 232 8.87 1.17 24.61
CA GLU A 232 8.31 2.43 25.11
C GLU A 232 9.43 3.41 25.47
N ASN A 233 10.13 3.94 24.49
CA ASN A 233 11.34 4.72 24.75
C ASN A 233 11.21 6.19 24.37
N TYR A 234 10.01 6.67 24.05
CA TYR A 234 9.87 8.08 23.74
C TYR A 234 8.92 8.73 24.73
N THR A 235 9.50 9.43 25.71
CA THR A 235 8.80 10.53 26.36
C THR A 235 8.34 11.49 25.28
N PHE A 236 7.11 11.98 25.42
CA PHE A 236 6.53 12.96 24.50
C PHE A 236 7.54 14.10 24.28
N ASP A 237 8.00 14.26 23.05
CA ASP A 237 8.85 15.39 22.70
C ASP A 237 7.99 16.65 22.76
N ILE A 238 8.24 17.45 23.79
CA ILE A 238 7.49 18.69 24.04
C ILE A 238 7.70 19.71 22.91
N GLY A 239 8.64 19.41 22.00
CA GLY A 239 9.01 20.32 20.92
C GLY A 239 9.80 21.53 21.44
N LEU A 240 10.29 22.33 20.51
CA LEU A 240 11.02 23.54 20.80
C LEU A 240 10.02 24.69 21.09
N THR A 241 9.88 25.05 22.35
CA THR A 241 9.07 26.21 22.73
C THR A 241 9.95 27.46 22.73
N ILE A 242 9.70 28.39 21.80
CA ILE A 242 10.37 29.69 21.77
C ILE A 242 9.45 30.71 22.46
N THR A 243 9.87 31.18 23.63
CA THR A 243 9.20 32.27 24.33
C THR A 243 9.98 33.56 24.12
N GLY A 244 9.28 34.60 23.67
CA GLY A 244 9.85 35.93 23.50
C GLY A 244 8.99 37.01 24.17
N LYS A 245 9.63 38.05 24.68
CA LYS A 245 8.92 39.27 25.12
C LYS A 245 8.97 40.30 24.01
N ILE A 246 7.83 40.83 23.61
CA ILE A 246 7.77 41.98 22.72
C ILE A 246 8.12 43.23 23.51
N ASN A 247 9.32 43.75 23.33
CA ASN A 247 9.79 44.95 24.07
C ASN A 247 9.46 46.28 23.33
N GLN A 248 8.69 46.25 22.27
CA GLN A 248 8.28 47.49 21.58
C GLN A 248 7.01 48.05 22.18
N VAL A 249 7.16 49.13 22.94
CA VAL A 249 6.04 50.00 23.29
C VAL A 249 5.76 50.85 22.05
N VAL A 250 4.68 50.55 21.36
CA VAL A 250 4.17 51.44 20.33
C VAL A 250 3.70 52.74 20.99
N LYS A 251 4.48 53.81 20.89
CA LYS A 251 4.00 55.13 21.29
C LYS A 251 3.01 55.60 20.25
N ASP A 252 1.74 55.59 20.60
CA ASP A 252 0.73 56.31 19.81
C ASP A 252 1.15 57.77 19.64
N LYS A 253 1.50 58.16 18.44
CA LYS A 253 1.59 59.57 18.12
C LYS A 253 0.17 60.15 18.13
N LYS A 254 -0.20 60.77 19.24
CA LYS A 254 -1.36 61.70 19.25
C LYS A 254 -1.05 62.79 18.24
N ASN A 255 -1.81 62.87 17.19
CA ASN A 255 -1.86 64.03 16.32
C ASN A 255 -2.41 65.23 17.16
N ASN A 256 -1.61 66.29 17.23
CA ASN A 256 -2.08 67.62 17.43
C ASN A 256 -2.39 68.21 16.04
#